data_1796017266504a402c3a8066759ff4b9
#
_entry.id   1796017266504a402c3a8066759ff4b9
#
_cell.length_a   1.000
_cell.length_b   1.000
_cell.length_c   1.000
_cell.angle_alpha   90.00
_cell.angle_beta   90.00
_cell.angle_gamma   90.00
#
_symmetry.space_group_name_H-M   'P 1'
#
loop_
_entity.id
_entity.type
_entity.pdbx_description
1 polymer ?
#
loop_
_entity_poly.entity_id
_entity_poly.type
_entity_poly.pdbx_seq_one_letter_code
_entity_poly.pdbx_strand_id
1 'polypeptide(L)'
;CALPIYKYVYLMDIAGEVTMYYNIEIRNPSGIKIGKGTIIGENAILDGRAGLEIGNNVNFSSNVRIWTLQHDYRDPDFACNPEHYGPVKICDRAWIGPHTIILHDVTVGEGAVIAAGAVVTKDVLPYTLVGGGPAKQIGIRPRGLRYEFHGGHPKFL
;
A
#
# COMPACT_ATOMS: atom_id res chain seq x y z
N CYS A 1 -15.20 -12.16 15.52
CA CYS A 1 -14.81 -13.34 14.73
C CYS A 1 -14.21 -12.84 13.42
N ALA A 2 -12.88 -12.89 13.25
CA ALA A 2 -12.24 -12.54 11.99
C ALA A 2 -12.64 -13.58 10.95
N LEU A 3 -13.33 -13.13 9.90
CA LEU A 3 -13.67 -14.00 8.77
C LEU A 3 -12.36 -14.37 8.04
N PRO A 4 -12.22 -15.63 7.57
CA PRO A 4 -11.02 -16.04 6.84
C PRO A 4 -10.76 -15.16 5.63
N ILE A 5 -9.49 -14.84 5.37
CA ILE A 5 -9.05 -13.88 4.35
C ILE A 5 -9.60 -14.20 2.94
N TYR A 6 -9.80 -15.48 2.59
CA TYR A 6 -10.34 -15.89 1.29
C TYR A 6 -11.75 -15.33 1.02
N LYS A 7 -12.54 -15.01 2.06
CA LYS A 7 -13.88 -14.44 1.89
C LYS A 7 -13.83 -12.98 1.41
N TYR A 8 -12.72 -12.28 1.66
CA TYR A 8 -12.52 -10.90 1.23
C TYR A 8 -11.85 -10.80 -0.14
N VAL A 9 -11.04 -11.80 -0.52
CA VAL A 9 -10.33 -11.82 -1.81
C VAL A 9 -11.30 -11.78 -2.99
N TYR A 10 -12.47 -12.45 -2.89
CA TYR A 10 -13.49 -12.42 -3.93
C TYR A 10 -14.18 -11.07 -4.13
N LEU A 11 -14.03 -10.16 -3.18
CA LEU A 11 -14.64 -8.82 -3.25
C LEU A 11 -13.66 -7.76 -3.76
N MET A 12 -12.38 -8.08 -3.84
CA MET A 12 -11.35 -7.20 -4.39
C MET A 12 -11.23 -7.39 -5.90
N ASP A 13 -10.87 -6.34 -6.61
CA ASP A 13 -10.51 -6.41 -8.03
C ASP A 13 -9.03 -6.79 -8.18
N ILE A 14 -8.76 -8.07 -8.43
CA ILE A 14 -7.40 -8.62 -8.53
C ILE A 14 -7.10 -9.02 -9.95
N ALA A 15 -6.09 -8.38 -10.56
CA ALA A 15 -5.65 -8.66 -11.92
C ALA A 15 -4.53 -9.72 -11.94
N GLY A 16 -4.89 -10.99 -12.17
CA GLY A 16 -3.92 -12.08 -12.31
C GLY A 16 -3.35 -12.59 -10.98
N GLU A 17 -2.11 -13.08 -10.99
CA GLU A 17 -1.48 -13.65 -9.81
C GLU A 17 -1.01 -12.57 -8.83
N VAL A 18 -1.44 -12.65 -7.59
CA VAL A 18 -1.05 -11.81 -6.45
C VAL A 18 -0.66 -12.72 -5.30
N THR A 19 0.46 -12.44 -4.66
CA THR A 19 0.89 -13.16 -3.46
C THR A 19 0.52 -12.37 -2.21
N MET A 20 -0.25 -12.98 -1.33
CA MET A 20 -0.59 -12.41 -0.03
C MET A 20 -0.08 -13.32 1.08
N TYR A 21 0.71 -12.75 1.97
CA TYR A 21 1.18 -13.48 3.15
C TYR A 21 0.08 -13.53 4.23
N TYR A 22 0.40 -13.95 5.42
CA TYR A 22 -0.57 -14.17 6.50
C TYR A 22 -0.87 -12.89 7.30
N ASN A 23 -1.96 -12.94 8.06
CA ASN A 23 -2.39 -11.92 9.02
C ASN A 23 -2.59 -10.51 8.39
N ILE A 24 -3.19 -10.47 7.20
CA ILE A 24 -3.52 -9.21 6.52
C ILE A 24 -4.91 -8.76 6.98
N GLU A 25 -5.03 -7.51 7.43
CA GLU A 25 -6.30 -6.85 7.72
C GLU A 25 -6.79 -6.13 6.46
N ILE A 26 -8.04 -6.40 6.04
CA ILE A 26 -8.66 -5.78 4.88
C ILE A 26 -9.90 -5.02 5.32
N ARG A 27 -9.97 -3.73 4.99
CA ARG A 27 -11.13 -2.87 5.23
C ARG A 27 -11.76 -2.46 3.92
N ASN A 28 -13.07 -2.65 3.78
CA ASN A 28 -13.83 -2.41 2.55
C ASN A 28 -13.15 -3.01 1.29
N PRO A 29 -13.13 -4.33 1.15
CA PRO A 29 -12.43 -5.01 0.06
C PRO A 29 -12.92 -4.60 -1.34
N SER A 30 -14.19 -4.21 -1.51
CA SER A 30 -14.71 -3.74 -2.80
C SER A 30 -14.11 -2.43 -3.29
N GLY A 31 -13.45 -1.68 -2.42
CA GLY A 31 -12.70 -0.47 -2.77
C GLY A 31 -11.22 -0.74 -3.07
N ILE A 32 -10.78 -2.00 -3.16
CA ILE A 32 -9.37 -2.37 -3.36
C ILE A 32 -9.18 -3.00 -4.74
N LYS A 33 -8.20 -2.47 -5.48
CA LYS A 33 -7.71 -3.04 -6.75
C LYS A 33 -6.24 -3.38 -6.62
N ILE A 34 -5.84 -4.56 -7.12
CA ILE A 34 -4.45 -5.03 -7.04
C ILE A 34 -4.02 -5.58 -8.40
N GLY A 35 -2.94 -5.02 -8.95
CA GLY A 35 -2.34 -5.44 -10.20
C GLY A 35 -1.55 -6.75 -10.08
N LYS A 36 -1.34 -7.39 -11.23
CA LYS A 36 -0.65 -8.68 -11.33
C LYS A 36 0.78 -8.63 -10.79
N GLY A 37 1.26 -9.75 -10.28
CA GLY A 37 2.62 -9.91 -9.76
C GLY A 37 2.88 -9.15 -8.46
N THR A 38 1.89 -8.51 -7.85
CA THR A 38 2.07 -7.78 -6.61
C THR A 38 2.17 -8.73 -5.43
N ILE A 39 3.04 -8.37 -4.49
CA ILE A 39 3.30 -9.12 -3.26
C ILE A 39 2.92 -8.26 -2.07
N ILE A 40 2.04 -8.78 -1.22
CA ILE A 40 1.64 -8.16 0.03
C ILE A 40 2.25 -8.94 1.20
N GLY A 41 3.16 -8.30 1.92
CA GLY A 41 3.82 -8.87 3.10
C GLY A 41 2.87 -9.12 4.27
N GLU A 42 3.34 -9.90 5.24
CA GLU A 42 2.56 -10.25 6.43
C GLU A 42 2.24 -9.03 7.30
N ASN A 43 1.15 -9.16 8.07
CA ASN A 43 0.65 -8.13 9.00
C ASN A 43 0.33 -6.78 8.32
N ALA A 44 0.06 -6.78 7.01
CA ALA A 44 -0.36 -5.57 6.31
C ALA A 44 -1.78 -5.15 6.69
N ILE A 45 -2.05 -3.84 6.67
CA ILE A 45 -3.40 -3.28 6.73
C ILE A 45 -3.68 -2.61 5.40
N LEU A 46 -4.71 -3.08 4.69
CA LEU A 46 -5.18 -2.54 3.43
C LEU A 46 -6.54 -1.89 3.63
N ASP A 47 -6.57 -0.57 3.59
CA ASP A 47 -7.80 0.20 3.78
C ASP A 47 -8.35 0.70 2.44
N GLY A 48 -9.44 0.07 1.99
CA GLY A 48 -10.16 0.44 0.76
C GLY A 48 -11.38 1.34 1.00
N ARG A 49 -11.57 1.91 2.20
CA ARG A 49 -12.79 2.68 2.52
C ARG A 49 -12.98 3.92 1.65
N ALA A 50 -11.90 4.62 1.29
CA ALA A 50 -11.92 5.72 0.34
C ALA A 50 -11.24 5.38 -1.00
N GLY A 51 -10.93 4.10 -1.23
CA GLY A 51 -10.29 3.59 -2.44
C GLY A 51 -8.80 3.32 -2.27
N LEU A 52 -8.37 2.13 -2.71
CA LEU A 52 -6.97 1.71 -2.74
C LEU A 52 -6.67 1.05 -4.08
N GLU A 53 -5.77 1.63 -4.85
CA GLU A 53 -5.29 1.08 -6.11
C GLU A 53 -3.81 0.73 -6.00
N ILE A 54 -3.47 -0.53 -6.22
CA ILE A 54 -2.11 -1.04 -6.21
C ILE A 54 -1.80 -1.58 -7.60
N GLY A 55 -0.74 -1.06 -8.21
CA GLY A 55 -0.30 -1.43 -9.56
C GLY A 55 0.32 -2.83 -9.65
N ASN A 56 1.01 -3.06 -10.77
CA ASN A 56 1.65 -4.34 -11.07
C ASN A 56 3.05 -4.44 -10.46
N ASN A 57 3.44 -5.66 -10.07
CA ASN A 57 4.79 -5.94 -9.56
C ASN A 57 5.22 -5.04 -8.38
N VAL A 58 4.26 -4.59 -7.59
CA VAL A 58 4.53 -3.84 -6.36
C VAL A 58 4.96 -4.82 -5.26
N ASN A 59 5.96 -4.44 -4.48
CA ASN A 59 6.40 -5.25 -3.34
C ASN A 59 6.12 -4.52 -2.03
N PHE A 60 5.25 -5.08 -1.23
CA PHE A 60 5.05 -4.69 0.17
C PHE A 60 5.88 -5.60 1.06
N SER A 61 6.73 -5.00 1.84
CA SER A 61 7.37 -5.69 2.97
C SER A 61 6.37 -5.89 4.12
N SER A 62 6.83 -6.49 5.20
CA SER A 62 6.00 -6.78 6.39
C SER A 62 5.51 -5.52 7.10
N ASN A 63 4.35 -5.60 7.74
CA ASN A 63 3.80 -4.57 8.62
C ASN A 63 3.52 -3.21 7.95
N VAL A 64 3.27 -3.19 6.65
CA VAL A 64 2.86 -1.97 5.93
C VAL A 64 1.41 -1.64 6.26
N ARG A 65 1.11 -0.37 6.51
CA ARG A 65 -0.24 0.10 6.85
C ARG A 65 -0.66 1.22 5.91
N ILE A 66 -1.80 1.01 5.25
CA ILE A 66 -2.43 2.02 4.39
C ILE A 66 -3.71 2.48 5.06
N TRP A 67 -3.84 3.80 5.21
CA TRP A 67 -5.01 4.45 5.79
C TRP A 67 -5.59 5.45 4.81
N THR A 68 -6.77 5.18 4.28
CA THR A 68 -7.45 6.07 3.33
C THR A 68 -8.40 7.06 4.00
N LEU A 69 -8.49 7.01 5.33
CA LEU A 69 -9.46 7.81 6.09
C LEU A 69 -8.93 8.11 7.49
N GLN A 70 -9.11 9.37 7.93
CA GLN A 70 -8.81 9.85 9.27
C GLN A 70 -9.95 10.68 9.82
N HIS A 71 -10.05 10.78 11.15
CA HIS A 71 -10.92 11.73 11.81
C HIS A 71 -10.27 13.12 11.89
N ASP A 72 -11.06 14.18 11.83
CA ASP A 72 -10.58 15.52 12.15
C ASP A 72 -10.56 15.70 13.67
N TYR A 73 -9.37 15.77 14.24
CA TYR A 73 -9.19 15.96 15.67
C TYR A 73 -9.67 17.34 16.17
N ARG A 74 -9.92 18.29 15.26
CA ARG A 74 -10.44 19.63 15.57
C ARG A 74 -11.96 19.68 15.54
N ASP A 75 -12.59 18.68 14.93
CA ASP A 75 -14.04 18.61 14.84
C ASP A 75 -14.63 18.22 16.20
N PRO A 76 -15.58 18.98 16.76
CA PRO A 76 -16.17 18.68 18.06
C PRO A 76 -16.94 17.37 18.12
N ASP A 77 -17.40 16.86 16.98
CA ASP A 77 -18.08 15.57 16.85
C ASP A 77 -17.14 14.46 16.39
N PHE A 78 -15.84 14.74 16.29
CA PHE A 78 -14.82 13.80 15.81
C PHE A 78 -15.15 13.23 14.42
N ALA A 79 -15.70 14.07 13.55
CA ALA A 79 -16.17 13.68 12.22
C ALA A 79 -15.01 13.35 11.27
N CYS A 80 -15.34 12.61 10.20
CA CYS A 80 -14.45 12.41 9.06
C CYS A 80 -14.82 13.42 7.97
N ASN A 81 -14.14 14.55 7.92
CA ASN A 81 -14.38 15.57 6.91
C ASN A 81 -13.70 15.22 5.57
N PRO A 82 -14.22 15.70 4.41
CA PRO A 82 -13.68 15.35 3.09
C PRO A 82 -12.18 15.58 2.91
N GLU A 83 -11.61 16.54 3.60
CA GLU A 83 -10.17 16.84 3.59
C GLU A 83 -9.31 15.84 4.38
N HIS A 84 -9.94 14.90 5.09
CA HIS A 84 -9.28 13.89 5.92
C HIS A 84 -9.49 12.47 5.41
N TYR A 85 -9.96 12.31 4.17
CA TYR A 85 -9.99 11.03 3.48
C TYR A 85 -9.76 11.21 1.99
N GLY A 86 -9.21 10.20 1.35
CA GLY A 86 -8.98 10.17 -0.07
C GLY A 86 -8.32 8.87 -0.49
N PRO A 87 -8.36 8.55 -1.78
CA PRO A 87 -7.81 7.30 -2.28
C PRO A 87 -6.29 7.27 -2.12
N VAL A 88 -5.75 6.07 -1.94
CA VAL A 88 -4.32 5.84 -2.06
C VAL A 88 -4.05 5.09 -3.36
N LYS A 89 -3.08 5.58 -4.12
CA LYS A 89 -2.61 4.94 -5.34
C LYS A 89 -1.13 4.59 -5.24
N ILE A 90 -0.80 3.34 -5.52
CA ILE A 90 0.59 2.85 -5.58
C ILE A 90 0.84 2.35 -6.98
N CYS A 91 1.70 3.04 -7.73
CA CYS A 91 1.99 2.72 -9.11
C CYS A 91 2.92 1.50 -9.25
N ASP A 92 3.07 1.02 -10.48
CA ASP A 92 3.82 -0.19 -10.81
C ASP A 92 5.24 -0.18 -10.26
N ARG A 93 5.72 -1.36 -9.87
CA ARG A 93 7.11 -1.60 -9.42
C ARG A 93 7.57 -0.77 -8.23
N ALA A 94 6.66 -0.14 -7.48
CA ALA A 94 7.01 0.49 -6.22
C ALA A 94 7.45 -0.56 -5.19
N TRP A 95 8.38 -0.17 -4.32
CA TRP A 95 8.80 -0.99 -3.17
C TRP A 95 8.48 -0.26 -1.87
N ILE A 96 7.62 -0.88 -1.08
CA ILE A 96 7.17 -0.35 0.21
C ILE A 96 7.90 -1.10 1.31
N GLY A 97 8.83 -0.43 1.98
CA GLY A 97 9.65 -0.99 3.05
C GLY A 97 8.84 -1.37 4.29
N PRO A 98 9.39 -2.20 5.18
CA PRO A 98 8.67 -2.69 6.35
C PRO A 98 8.30 -1.56 7.32
N HIS A 99 7.19 -1.74 8.04
CA HIS A 99 6.67 -0.78 9.02
C HIS A 99 6.32 0.61 8.45
N THR A 100 6.12 0.72 7.14
CA THR A 100 5.69 1.95 6.48
C THR A 100 4.22 2.24 6.77
N ILE A 101 3.90 3.52 6.96
CA ILE A 101 2.53 4.03 7.03
C ILE A 101 2.30 4.96 5.84
N ILE A 102 1.24 4.70 5.06
CA ILE A 102 0.82 5.57 3.96
C ILE A 102 -0.56 6.15 4.32
N LEU A 103 -0.66 7.46 4.33
CA LEU A 103 -1.90 8.17 4.68
C LEU A 103 -2.76 8.43 3.43
N HIS A 104 -3.97 8.94 3.67
CA HIS A 104 -4.97 9.23 2.66
C HIS A 104 -4.48 10.25 1.62
N ASP A 105 -5.09 10.20 0.44
CA ASP A 105 -4.84 11.12 -0.68
C ASP A 105 -3.37 11.18 -1.12
N VAL A 106 -2.70 10.00 -1.13
CA VAL A 106 -1.29 9.86 -1.51
C VAL A 106 -1.17 9.00 -2.77
N THR A 107 -0.38 9.50 -3.73
CA THR A 107 0.09 8.73 -4.88
C THR A 107 1.57 8.39 -4.71
N VAL A 108 1.90 7.09 -4.72
CA VAL A 108 3.28 6.59 -4.78
C VAL A 108 3.61 6.29 -6.24
N GLY A 109 4.52 7.06 -6.83
CA GLY A 109 4.89 6.96 -8.24
C GLY A 109 5.55 5.66 -8.64
N GLU A 110 5.55 5.38 -9.95
CA GLU A 110 6.16 4.17 -10.52
C GLU A 110 7.62 4.00 -10.07
N GLY A 111 7.97 2.78 -9.67
CA GLY A 111 9.32 2.45 -9.24
C GLY A 111 9.81 3.20 -7.99
N ALA A 112 8.97 3.97 -7.32
CA ALA A 112 9.36 4.64 -6.08
C ALA A 112 9.71 3.63 -4.98
N VAL A 113 10.51 4.07 -4.02
CA VAL A 113 10.90 3.29 -2.85
C VAL A 113 10.54 4.06 -1.59
N ILE A 114 9.81 3.41 -0.71
CA ILE A 114 9.53 3.93 0.62
C ILE A 114 10.43 3.18 1.61
N ALA A 115 11.31 3.91 2.29
CA ALA A 115 12.22 3.31 3.26
C ALA A 115 11.47 2.78 4.49
N ALA A 116 12.06 1.80 5.16
CA ALA A 116 11.50 1.20 6.36
C ALA A 116 11.10 2.25 7.43
N GLY A 117 9.95 2.07 8.04
CA GLY A 117 9.44 2.95 9.10
C GLY A 117 8.99 4.34 8.65
N ALA A 118 8.95 4.62 7.36
CA ALA A 118 8.53 5.93 6.86
C ALA A 118 7.03 6.18 7.06
N VAL A 119 6.67 7.45 7.27
CA VAL A 119 5.27 7.92 7.31
C VAL A 119 5.04 8.84 6.10
N VAL A 120 4.34 8.32 5.10
CA VAL A 120 4.09 9.01 3.82
C VAL A 120 2.81 9.82 3.93
N THR A 121 2.93 11.13 3.86
CA THR A 121 1.82 12.09 4.02
C THR A 121 1.57 12.93 2.76
N LYS A 122 2.38 12.74 1.72
CA LYS A 122 2.31 13.47 0.44
C LYS A 122 2.74 12.55 -0.70
N ASP A 123 2.38 12.92 -1.91
CA ASP A 123 2.79 12.21 -3.12
C ASP A 123 4.29 11.98 -3.20
N VAL A 124 4.66 10.82 -3.70
CA VAL A 124 6.04 10.40 -3.95
C VAL A 124 6.27 10.32 -5.44
N LEU A 125 7.22 11.07 -5.95
CA LEU A 125 7.55 11.10 -7.37
C LEU A 125 8.08 9.74 -7.86
N PRO A 126 7.88 9.40 -9.15
CA PRO A 126 8.41 8.17 -9.71
C PRO A 126 9.92 8.03 -9.52
N TYR A 127 10.38 6.81 -9.27
CA TYR A 127 11.81 6.46 -9.07
C TYR A 127 12.51 7.24 -7.96
N THR A 128 11.76 7.74 -6.99
CA THR A 128 12.28 8.48 -5.84
C THR A 128 12.35 7.56 -4.62
N LEU A 129 13.44 7.67 -3.86
CA LEU A 129 13.57 7.06 -2.53
C LEU A 129 13.21 8.09 -1.47
N VAL A 130 12.19 7.77 -0.65
CA VAL A 130 11.78 8.62 0.47
C VAL A 130 11.89 7.87 1.80
N GLY A 131 12.09 8.61 2.89
CA GLY A 131 12.16 8.04 4.23
C GLY A 131 11.88 9.07 5.32
N GLY A 132 11.66 8.59 6.55
CA GLY A 132 11.39 9.41 7.74
C GLY A 132 9.90 9.65 7.97
N GLY A 133 9.60 10.39 9.02
CA GLY A 133 8.24 10.78 9.39
C GLY A 133 8.14 12.27 9.72
N PRO A 134 7.51 13.12 8.89
CA PRO A 134 6.96 12.79 7.58
C PRO A 134 8.04 12.45 6.56
N ALA A 135 7.73 11.59 5.58
CA ALA A 135 8.67 11.11 4.59
C ALA A 135 9.17 12.25 3.70
N LYS A 136 10.49 12.28 3.47
CA LYS A 136 11.17 13.22 2.59
C LYS A 136 12.06 12.46 1.61
N GLN A 137 12.35 13.05 0.46
CA GLN A 137 13.29 12.48 -0.48
C GLN A 137 14.70 12.37 0.13
N ILE A 138 15.25 11.15 0.06
CA ILE A 138 16.61 10.84 0.55
C ILE A 138 17.48 10.23 -0.55
N GLY A 139 16.90 9.95 -1.73
CA GLY A 139 17.64 9.39 -2.85
C GLY A 139 16.79 9.24 -4.10
N ILE A 140 17.40 8.61 -5.11
CA ILE A 140 16.78 8.29 -6.40
C ILE A 140 17.07 6.82 -6.72
N ARG A 141 16.06 6.12 -7.21
CA ARG A 141 16.18 4.75 -7.69
C ARG A 141 16.58 4.74 -9.17
N PRO A 142 17.52 3.92 -9.60
CA PRO A 142 17.84 3.77 -11.02
C PRO A 142 16.62 3.34 -11.83
N ARG A 143 16.50 3.87 -13.05
CA ARG A 143 15.47 3.48 -14.02
C ARG A 143 15.82 2.16 -14.70
N GLY A 144 14.88 1.58 -15.46
CA GLY A 144 15.12 0.34 -16.22
C GLY A 144 14.86 -0.92 -15.40
N LEU A 145 13.92 -0.88 -14.46
CA LEU A 145 13.47 -2.04 -13.70
C LEU A 145 12.87 -3.09 -14.64
N ARG A 146 13.35 -4.34 -14.55
CA ARG A 146 12.94 -5.46 -15.44
C ARG A 146 12.25 -6.60 -14.70
N TYR A 147 12.23 -6.56 -13.37
CA TYR A 147 11.65 -7.66 -12.60
C TYR A 147 10.13 -7.74 -12.81
N GLU A 148 9.66 -8.96 -12.90
CA GLU A 148 8.25 -9.33 -12.83
C GLU A 148 8.12 -10.45 -11.79
N PHE A 149 7.14 -10.35 -10.93
CA PHE A 149 6.88 -11.40 -9.95
C PHE A 149 5.82 -12.35 -10.51
N HIS A 150 6.14 -13.64 -10.50
CA HIS A 150 5.30 -14.70 -11.06
C HIS A 150 4.79 -15.62 -9.95
N GLY A 151 4.15 -15.14 -8.96
CA GLY A 151 3.61 -16.00 -7.88
C GLY A 151 4.59 -17.04 -7.32
N GLY A 152 4.53 -17.36 -6.06
CA GLY A 152 5.43 -18.35 -5.47
C GLY A 152 6.84 -17.80 -5.21
N HIS A 153 6.97 -17.03 -4.14
CA HIS A 153 8.31 -16.71 -3.61
C HIS A 153 9.05 -18.01 -3.26
N PRO A 154 10.34 -18.11 -3.62
CA PRO A 154 11.15 -19.16 -3.02
C PRO A 154 11.01 -19.03 -1.51
N LYS A 155 10.67 -20.13 -0.86
CA LYS A 155 10.63 -20.20 0.59
C LYS A 155 11.99 -19.71 1.07
N PHE A 156 12.01 -18.65 1.86
CA PHE A 156 13.18 -18.34 2.66
C PHE A 156 13.34 -19.51 3.63
N LEU A 157 14.31 -20.35 3.35
CA LEU A 157 14.76 -21.42 4.24
C LEU A 157 15.64 -20.81 5.33
#